data_6b89a5b8a1d54c8b566ea80148c5855e
#
_entry.id   6b89a5b8a1d54c8b566ea80148c5855e
#
_cell.length_a   1.000
_cell.length_b   1.000
_cell.length_c   1.000
_cell.angle_alpha   90.00
_cell.angle_beta   90.00
_cell.angle_gamma   90.00
#
_symmetry.space_group_name_H-M   'P 1'
#
loop_
_entity.id
_entity.type
_entity.pdbx_description
1 polymer ?
#
loop_
_entity_poly.entity_id
_entity_poly.type
_entity_poly.pdbx_seq_one_letter_code
_entity_poly.pdbx_strand_id
1 'polypeptide(L)'
;MNPYLQVILWAVGIVVLFIVMMAWNNHKWKKTQKNRIKRIFGKIPEREYSPDDLERISHYFRRKENGEFYIDDITWNDLDMDRIFIQINQTFSSPGEDILYNILRRPVFNEEILEEREKLIHFFDTHEKERTDLQLILASIGKTRLGSLADTVLALNDAPVINIKIHILMLVALLVSIFVLLPMYPMMGFLVFMCLMIANIAIYYASAGQQVIEAYMDCFNHLLKMLEAADQMQIVKYPEAQKQMEAIAEGKKEFRRFRKKAFLITGKNADSGDPFQLLMSYVRMVFHVDILAYNSLLKEIKDKADTIMLLIDNIGELDALVSIASFRRTLSLWSIPVFMPWSEESDIAIQLKIEDLYHPLIRNPVANSITATGGTLVTGSNASGKSTFLKNVAINSILAQTIHTCTATSCQTPFLKVMTSMALRDDISSGESYFIVEIRSLKRILDESRKKEPLLCVIDEVLRGTNTIERIAASSQILNSLRGNWILPFAATHDIAFLYCG
;
A
#
# COMPACT_ATOMS: atom_id res chain seq x y z
N MET A 1 39.13 -38.53 -28.77
CA MET A 1 38.91 -37.35 -27.88
C MET A 1 38.82 -37.89 -26.46
N ASN A 2 39.54 -37.32 -25.52
CA ASN A 2 39.54 -37.78 -24.12
C ASN A 2 38.10 -37.74 -23.57
N PRO A 3 37.54 -38.84 -23.00
CA PRO A 3 36.19 -38.89 -22.50
C PRO A 3 35.87 -37.78 -21.48
N TYR A 4 36.84 -37.36 -20.69
CA TYR A 4 36.72 -36.24 -19.77
C TYR A 4 36.53 -34.89 -20.50
N LEU A 5 37.21 -34.71 -21.65
CA LEU A 5 37.02 -33.49 -22.46
C LEU A 5 35.63 -33.42 -23.09
N GLN A 6 35.05 -34.55 -23.48
CA GLN A 6 33.68 -34.63 -23.97
C GLN A 6 32.67 -34.24 -22.88
N VAL A 7 32.80 -34.76 -21.66
CA VAL A 7 31.94 -34.43 -20.54
C VAL A 7 32.00 -32.92 -20.19
N ILE A 8 33.22 -32.34 -20.18
CA ILE A 8 33.42 -30.91 -19.96
C ILE A 8 32.74 -30.08 -21.06
N LEU A 9 32.89 -30.46 -22.32
CA LEU A 9 32.25 -29.76 -23.45
C LEU A 9 30.74 -29.84 -23.39
N TRP A 10 30.18 -30.99 -23.03
CA TRP A 10 28.73 -31.11 -22.80
C TRP A 10 28.24 -30.26 -21.64
N ALA A 11 28.99 -30.26 -20.51
CA ALA A 11 28.63 -29.42 -19.34
C ALA A 11 28.66 -27.93 -19.70
N VAL A 12 29.69 -27.46 -20.40
CA VAL A 12 29.78 -26.06 -20.89
C VAL A 12 28.66 -25.75 -21.87
N GLY A 13 28.34 -26.67 -22.81
CA GLY A 13 27.23 -26.51 -23.75
C GLY A 13 25.87 -26.35 -23.05
N ILE A 14 25.62 -27.17 -22.03
CA ILE A 14 24.39 -27.06 -21.19
C ILE A 14 24.34 -25.72 -20.46
N VAL A 15 25.44 -25.28 -19.87
CA VAL A 15 25.50 -23.97 -19.17
C VAL A 15 25.28 -22.82 -20.14
N VAL A 16 25.87 -22.83 -21.32
CA VAL A 16 25.66 -21.78 -22.34
C VAL A 16 24.22 -21.78 -22.82
N LEU A 17 23.67 -22.96 -23.14
CA LEU A 17 22.23 -23.08 -23.53
C LEU A 17 21.32 -22.51 -22.46
N PHE A 18 21.63 -22.82 -21.21
CA PHE A 18 20.88 -22.32 -20.06
C PHE A 18 20.93 -20.79 -19.94
N ILE A 19 22.12 -20.19 -20.08
CA ILE A 19 22.30 -18.72 -20.05
C ILE A 19 21.50 -18.06 -21.19
N VAL A 20 21.55 -18.62 -22.40
CA VAL A 20 20.81 -18.12 -23.55
C VAL A 20 19.29 -18.22 -23.32
N MET A 21 18.82 -19.36 -22.80
CA MET A 21 17.40 -19.56 -22.49
C MET A 21 16.93 -18.59 -21.40
N MET A 22 17.74 -18.35 -20.39
CA MET A 22 17.46 -17.39 -19.31
C MET A 22 17.40 -15.94 -19.84
N ALA A 23 18.34 -15.56 -20.70
CA ALA A 23 18.35 -14.23 -21.34
C ALA A 23 17.12 -14.03 -22.24
N TRP A 24 16.75 -15.05 -23.01
CA TRP A 24 15.57 -15.04 -23.90
C TRP A 24 14.26 -14.95 -23.09
N ASN A 25 14.13 -15.75 -22.02
CA ASN A 25 12.98 -15.71 -21.13
C ASN A 25 12.82 -14.34 -20.45
N ASN A 26 13.91 -13.75 -19.97
CA ASN A 26 13.92 -12.42 -19.38
C ASN A 26 13.52 -11.33 -20.41
N HIS A 27 14.01 -11.43 -21.64
CA HIS A 27 13.62 -10.51 -22.71
C HIS A 27 12.13 -10.64 -23.05
N LYS A 28 11.63 -11.87 -23.18
CA LYS A 28 10.20 -12.15 -23.42
C LYS A 28 9.32 -11.63 -22.29
N TRP A 29 9.72 -11.86 -21.03
CA TRP A 29 9.02 -11.35 -19.85
C TRP A 29 8.92 -9.82 -19.88
N LYS A 30 10.05 -9.12 -20.09
CA LYS A 30 10.07 -7.64 -20.17
C LYS A 30 9.14 -7.12 -21.26
N LYS A 31 9.15 -7.73 -22.45
CA LYS A 31 8.28 -7.35 -23.59
C LYS A 31 6.79 -7.57 -23.25
N THR A 32 6.46 -8.70 -22.63
CA THR A 32 5.10 -9.03 -22.23
C THR A 32 4.60 -8.06 -21.14
N GLN A 33 5.42 -7.81 -20.11
CA GLN A 33 5.09 -6.85 -19.06
C GLN A 33 4.93 -5.43 -19.61
N LYS A 34 5.83 -4.99 -20.48
CA LYS A 34 5.74 -3.65 -21.11
C LYS A 34 4.42 -3.48 -21.87
N ASN A 35 3.98 -4.49 -22.62
CA ASN A 35 2.72 -4.46 -23.34
C ASN A 35 1.50 -4.49 -22.39
N ARG A 36 1.59 -5.26 -21.31
CA ARG A 36 0.55 -5.30 -20.25
C ARG A 36 0.41 -3.94 -19.60
N ILE A 37 1.51 -3.34 -19.13
CA ILE A 37 1.58 -2.04 -18.47
C ILE A 37 0.90 -0.96 -19.32
N LYS A 38 1.26 -0.87 -20.60
CA LYS A 38 0.66 0.09 -21.52
C LYS A 38 -0.85 -0.11 -21.69
N ARG A 39 -1.31 -1.38 -21.70
CA ARG A 39 -2.73 -1.71 -21.88
C ARG A 39 -3.60 -1.38 -20.66
N ILE A 40 -3.05 -1.54 -19.43
CA ILE A 40 -3.81 -1.34 -18.20
C ILE A 40 -3.82 0.10 -17.71
N PHE A 41 -2.86 0.94 -18.12
CA PHE A 41 -2.84 2.34 -17.74
C PHE A 41 -4.10 3.08 -18.21
N GLY A 42 -4.75 3.80 -17.31
CA GLY A 42 -6.03 4.46 -17.56
C GLY A 42 -7.23 3.51 -17.61
N LYS A 43 -7.09 2.30 -17.04
CA LYS A 43 -8.21 1.37 -16.86
C LYS A 43 -8.44 1.08 -15.38
N ILE A 44 -9.68 0.74 -15.05
CA ILE A 44 -10.03 0.32 -13.69
C ILE A 44 -9.27 -0.97 -13.36
N PRO A 45 -8.60 -1.06 -12.20
CA PRO A 45 -7.90 -2.28 -11.77
C PRO A 45 -8.87 -3.46 -11.66
N GLU A 46 -8.45 -4.61 -12.18
CA GLU A 46 -9.24 -5.87 -12.13
C GLU A 46 -8.86 -6.74 -10.91
N ARG A 47 -7.90 -6.29 -10.08
CA ARG A 47 -7.43 -7.08 -8.94
C ARG A 47 -8.46 -7.07 -7.82
N GLU A 48 -8.80 -8.24 -7.33
CA GLU A 48 -9.57 -8.43 -6.10
C GLU A 48 -8.64 -8.43 -4.89
N TYR A 49 -9.12 -7.85 -3.79
CA TYR A 49 -8.45 -7.79 -2.50
C TYR A 49 -9.29 -8.51 -1.46
N SER A 50 -8.64 -9.43 -0.73
CA SER A 50 -9.25 -10.02 0.46
C SER A 50 -9.19 -9.03 1.65
N PRO A 51 -10.00 -9.22 2.70
CA PRO A 51 -9.88 -8.44 3.94
C PRO A 51 -8.46 -8.50 4.52
N ASP A 52 -7.80 -9.65 4.48
CA ASP A 52 -6.43 -9.85 4.97
C ASP A 52 -5.41 -9.04 4.15
N ASP A 53 -5.62 -8.88 2.83
CA ASP A 53 -4.78 -8.02 2.00
C ASP A 53 -4.88 -6.55 2.42
N LEU A 54 -6.10 -6.06 2.67
CA LEU A 54 -6.35 -4.67 3.10
C LEU A 54 -5.80 -4.42 4.51
N GLU A 55 -5.97 -5.39 5.41
CA GLU A 55 -5.39 -5.33 6.74
C GLU A 55 -3.86 -5.21 6.65
N ARG A 56 -3.20 -6.09 5.90
CA ARG A 56 -1.74 -6.07 5.66
C ARG A 56 -1.26 -4.71 5.13
N ILE A 57 -1.95 -4.13 4.14
CA ILE A 57 -1.62 -2.83 3.54
C ILE A 57 -1.78 -1.70 4.59
N SER A 58 -2.78 -1.80 5.47
CA SER A 58 -3.04 -0.79 6.50
C SER A 58 -1.94 -0.69 7.55
N HIS A 59 -1.12 -1.73 7.73
CA HIS A 59 -0.08 -1.78 8.76
C HIS A 59 0.96 -0.67 8.64
N TYR A 60 1.39 -0.32 7.42
CA TYR A 60 2.30 0.80 7.20
C TYR A 60 1.73 2.11 7.76
N PHE A 61 0.48 2.43 7.45
CA PHE A 61 -0.21 3.61 7.97
C PHE A 61 -0.31 3.58 9.50
N ARG A 62 -0.71 2.44 10.09
CA ARG A 62 -0.89 2.28 11.53
C ARG A 62 0.43 2.40 12.31
N ARG A 63 1.57 2.02 11.71
CA ARG A 63 2.90 2.12 12.33
C ARG A 63 3.53 3.50 12.23
N LYS A 64 3.10 4.32 11.29
CA LYS A 64 3.64 5.68 11.08
C LYS A 64 2.80 6.72 11.83
N GLU A 65 2.55 6.53 13.12
CA GLU A 65 1.89 7.54 13.96
C GLU A 65 2.80 8.76 14.12
N ASN A 66 2.32 9.94 13.71
CA ASN A 66 3.06 11.21 13.80
C ASN A 66 2.28 12.33 14.52
N GLY A 67 1.13 12.01 15.13
CA GLY A 67 0.28 12.97 15.84
C GLY A 67 -0.52 13.93 14.93
N GLU A 68 -0.37 13.83 13.61
CA GLU A 68 -1.14 14.62 12.65
C GLU A 68 -2.55 14.06 12.45
N PHE A 69 -3.44 14.90 11.94
CA PHE A 69 -4.79 14.45 11.60
C PHE A 69 -4.75 13.37 10.51
N TYR A 70 -5.58 12.37 10.67
CA TYR A 70 -5.80 11.32 9.68
C TYR A 70 -7.29 10.95 9.59
N ILE A 71 -7.68 10.37 8.47
CA ILE A 71 -9.02 9.81 8.30
C ILE A 71 -9.12 8.53 9.13
N ASP A 72 -9.89 8.60 10.21
CA ASP A 72 -10.07 7.49 11.14
C ASP A 72 -10.88 6.33 10.55
N ASP A 73 -10.91 5.20 11.25
CA ASP A 73 -11.57 3.99 10.76
C ASP A 73 -13.08 4.16 10.62
N ILE A 74 -13.72 4.99 11.45
CA ILE A 74 -15.16 5.26 11.33
C ILE A 74 -15.43 6.00 10.02
N THR A 75 -14.76 7.13 9.79
CA THR A 75 -14.89 7.92 8.57
C THR A 75 -14.51 7.11 7.31
N TRP A 76 -13.44 6.32 7.41
CA TRP A 76 -12.99 5.45 6.32
C TRP A 76 -14.04 4.42 5.91
N ASN A 77 -14.62 3.74 6.90
CA ASN A 77 -15.64 2.72 6.68
C ASN A 77 -16.99 3.32 6.22
N ASP A 78 -17.41 4.44 6.83
CA ASP A 78 -18.64 5.16 6.45
C ASP A 78 -18.64 5.55 4.96
N LEU A 79 -17.47 5.95 4.46
CA LEU A 79 -17.29 6.41 3.08
C LEU A 79 -16.94 5.28 2.08
N ASP A 80 -16.86 4.02 2.52
CA ASP A 80 -16.43 2.89 1.70
C ASP A 80 -15.05 3.14 1.04
N MET A 81 -14.11 3.76 1.77
CA MET A 81 -12.81 4.20 1.23
C MET A 81 -11.92 3.04 0.78
N ASP A 82 -12.09 1.82 1.29
CA ASP A 82 -11.40 0.64 0.77
C ASP A 82 -11.73 0.40 -0.71
N ARG A 83 -12.97 0.62 -1.13
CA ARG A 83 -13.38 0.50 -2.54
C ARG A 83 -12.79 1.62 -3.39
N ILE A 84 -12.69 2.84 -2.84
CA ILE A 84 -12.00 3.96 -3.49
C ILE A 84 -10.51 3.63 -3.65
N PHE A 85 -9.85 3.15 -2.59
CA PHE A 85 -8.46 2.70 -2.65
C PHE A 85 -8.26 1.62 -3.72
N ILE A 86 -9.09 0.59 -3.76
CA ILE A 86 -9.01 -0.49 -4.76
C ILE A 86 -9.14 0.07 -6.19
N GLN A 87 -10.05 1.02 -6.40
CA GLN A 87 -10.25 1.64 -7.72
C GLN A 87 -9.05 2.49 -8.16
N ILE A 88 -8.35 3.13 -7.22
CA ILE A 88 -7.14 3.91 -7.51
C ILE A 88 -5.93 3.00 -7.66
N ASN A 89 -5.86 1.88 -6.92
CA ASN A 89 -4.65 1.08 -6.74
C ASN A 89 -4.25 0.28 -7.97
N GLN A 90 -3.48 0.91 -8.84
CA GLN A 90 -2.81 0.28 -9.98
C GLN A 90 -1.29 0.16 -9.76
N THR A 91 -0.84 0.18 -8.51
CA THR A 91 0.56 0.04 -8.14
C THR A 91 1.12 -1.34 -8.48
N PHE A 92 2.42 -1.40 -8.73
CA PHE A 92 3.15 -2.62 -9.13
C PHE A 92 3.94 -3.24 -7.99
N SER A 93 4.18 -2.49 -6.90
CA SER A 93 5.00 -2.91 -5.77
C SER A 93 4.24 -2.85 -4.44
N SER A 94 4.68 -3.61 -3.43
CA SER A 94 4.16 -3.49 -2.06
C SER A 94 4.39 -2.10 -1.46
N PRO A 95 5.58 -1.48 -1.57
CA PRO A 95 5.75 -0.09 -1.16
C PRO A 95 4.72 0.85 -1.78
N GLY A 96 4.38 0.66 -3.07
CA GLY A 96 3.37 1.47 -3.75
C GLY A 96 1.98 1.34 -3.15
N GLU A 97 1.54 0.12 -2.79
CA GLU A 97 0.26 -0.10 -2.11
C GLU A 97 0.22 0.56 -0.74
N ASP A 98 1.27 0.34 0.05
CA ASP A 98 1.39 0.83 1.42
C ASP A 98 1.36 2.37 1.44
N ILE A 99 2.12 3.01 0.55
CA ILE A 99 2.18 4.47 0.45
C ILE A 99 0.90 5.07 -0.13
N LEU A 100 0.28 4.45 -1.13
CA LEU A 100 -1.01 4.91 -1.66
C LEU A 100 -2.10 4.89 -0.58
N TYR A 101 -2.17 3.81 0.20
CA TYR A 101 -3.10 3.71 1.31
C TYR A 101 -2.83 4.80 2.36
N ASN A 102 -1.57 5.00 2.73
CA ASN A 102 -1.17 6.04 3.66
C ASN A 102 -1.49 7.45 3.14
N ILE A 103 -1.29 7.73 1.84
CA ILE A 103 -1.66 9.01 1.22
C ILE A 103 -3.16 9.28 1.39
N LEU A 104 -4.02 8.30 1.11
CA LEU A 104 -5.47 8.46 1.22
C LEU A 104 -5.94 8.60 2.68
N ARG A 105 -5.22 8.02 3.63
CA ARG A 105 -5.50 8.15 5.08
C ARG A 105 -5.04 9.48 5.69
N ARG A 106 -4.04 10.16 5.07
CA ARG A 106 -3.41 11.36 5.61
C ARG A 106 -3.61 12.55 4.67
N PRO A 107 -4.69 13.31 4.85
CA PRO A 107 -4.88 14.57 4.13
C PRO A 107 -3.71 15.53 4.42
N VAL A 108 -3.31 16.25 3.41
CA VAL A 108 -2.27 17.28 3.51
C VAL A 108 -2.93 18.63 3.71
N PHE A 109 -2.40 19.43 4.63
CA PHE A 109 -2.87 20.78 4.95
C PHE A 109 -1.86 21.87 4.47
N ASN A 110 -1.08 21.54 3.43
CA ASN A 110 -0.12 22.43 2.80
C ASN A 110 -0.22 22.28 1.27
N GLU A 111 -0.49 23.38 0.61
CA GLU A 111 -0.68 23.44 -0.85
C GLU A 111 0.61 23.11 -1.62
N GLU A 112 1.79 23.54 -1.11
CA GLU A 112 3.08 23.26 -1.76
C GLU A 112 3.35 21.77 -1.93
N ILE A 113 3.00 20.95 -0.94
CA ILE A 113 3.16 19.49 -1.00
C ILE A 113 2.23 18.89 -2.08
N LEU A 114 1.00 19.41 -2.19
CA LEU A 114 0.04 18.95 -3.20
C LEU A 114 0.47 19.37 -4.61
N GLU A 115 1.03 20.56 -4.75
CA GLU A 115 1.61 21.03 -6.02
C GLU A 115 2.85 20.22 -6.44
N GLU A 116 3.73 19.85 -5.49
CA GLU A 116 4.85 18.94 -5.77
C GLU A 116 4.34 17.59 -6.29
N ARG A 117 3.30 17.02 -5.64
CA ARG A 117 2.65 15.79 -6.12
C ARG A 117 2.04 15.96 -7.50
N GLU A 118 1.37 17.10 -7.73
CA GLU A 118 0.74 17.41 -9.03
C GLU A 118 1.74 17.42 -10.17
N LYS A 119 2.92 18.04 -9.97
CA LYS A 119 4.00 18.05 -10.97
C LYS A 119 4.40 16.62 -11.36
N LEU A 120 4.55 15.72 -10.38
CA LEU A 120 4.90 14.33 -10.63
C LEU A 120 3.77 13.55 -11.31
N ILE A 121 2.52 13.73 -10.85
CA ILE A 121 1.35 13.11 -11.48
C ILE A 121 1.23 13.54 -12.94
N HIS A 122 1.34 14.83 -13.21
CA HIS A 122 1.30 15.38 -14.56
C HIS A 122 2.47 14.88 -15.43
N PHE A 123 3.68 14.82 -14.88
CA PHE A 123 4.83 14.26 -15.58
C PHE A 123 4.56 12.81 -16.01
N PHE A 124 4.11 11.95 -15.09
CA PHE A 124 3.83 10.55 -15.41
C PHE A 124 2.60 10.38 -16.31
N ASP A 125 1.66 11.31 -16.30
CA ASP A 125 0.53 11.28 -17.23
C ASP A 125 0.96 11.60 -18.67
N THR A 126 1.87 12.55 -18.85
CA THR A 126 2.28 13.06 -20.17
C THR A 126 3.48 12.33 -20.78
N HIS A 127 4.39 11.77 -19.97
CA HIS A 127 5.62 11.11 -20.42
C HIS A 127 5.49 9.58 -20.41
N GLU A 128 4.83 9.03 -21.43
CA GLU A 128 4.52 7.59 -21.52
C GLU A 128 5.76 6.69 -21.45
N LYS A 129 6.88 7.08 -22.06
CA LYS A 129 8.10 6.28 -22.10
C LYS A 129 8.70 6.14 -20.71
N GLU A 130 8.96 7.26 -20.04
CA GLU A 130 9.55 7.35 -18.71
C GLU A 130 8.66 6.65 -17.68
N ARG A 131 7.34 6.88 -17.74
CA ARG A 131 6.35 6.19 -16.93
C ARG A 131 6.41 4.66 -17.14
N THR A 132 6.38 4.20 -18.39
CA THR A 132 6.39 2.76 -18.70
C THR A 132 7.67 2.10 -18.25
N ASP A 133 8.81 2.77 -18.41
CA ASP A 133 10.10 2.26 -17.96
C ASP A 133 10.16 2.20 -16.41
N LEU A 134 9.64 3.21 -15.70
CA LEU A 134 9.49 3.19 -14.24
C LEU A 134 8.55 2.06 -13.79
N GLN A 135 7.38 1.92 -14.38
CA GLN A 135 6.43 0.86 -14.06
C GLN A 135 7.01 -0.55 -14.28
N LEU A 136 7.86 -0.73 -15.29
CA LEU A 136 8.55 -1.99 -15.53
C LEU A 136 9.57 -2.29 -14.41
N ILE A 137 10.28 -1.28 -13.93
CA ILE A 137 11.20 -1.39 -12.79
C ILE A 137 10.43 -1.74 -11.52
N LEU A 138 9.33 -1.02 -11.22
CA LEU A 138 8.48 -1.26 -10.07
C LEU A 138 7.84 -2.66 -10.10
N ALA A 139 7.42 -3.13 -11.28
CA ALA A 139 6.91 -4.48 -11.47
C ALA A 139 7.95 -5.58 -11.17
N SER A 140 9.24 -5.27 -11.26
CA SER A 140 10.30 -6.21 -10.86
C SER A 140 10.44 -6.37 -9.35
N ILE A 141 10.04 -5.38 -8.56
CA ILE A 141 9.93 -5.48 -7.10
C ILE A 141 8.80 -6.43 -6.75
N GLY A 142 7.61 -6.20 -7.35
CA GLY A 142 6.41 -7.00 -7.14
C GLY A 142 5.75 -6.76 -5.77
N LYS A 143 4.73 -7.58 -5.48
CA LYS A 143 3.93 -7.49 -4.26
C LYS A 143 4.18 -8.70 -3.36
N THR A 144 4.33 -8.48 -2.04
CA THR A 144 4.46 -9.55 -1.04
C THR A 144 3.10 -10.15 -0.71
N ARG A 145 3.09 -11.44 -0.35
CA ARG A 145 1.89 -12.16 0.09
C ARG A 145 2.00 -12.63 1.54
N LEU A 146 3.21 -12.63 2.12
CA LEU A 146 3.52 -13.28 3.41
C LEU A 146 3.40 -12.37 4.64
N GLY A 147 2.96 -11.12 4.49
CA GLY A 147 2.81 -10.19 5.60
C GLY A 147 3.16 -8.74 5.25
N SER A 148 3.09 -7.86 6.23
CA SER A 148 3.46 -6.46 6.09
C SER A 148 4.98 -6.30 6.04
N LEU A 149 5.48 -5.66 4.97
CA LEU A 149 6.89 -5.32 4.84
C LEU A 149 7.31 -4.33 5.94
N ALA A 150 6.47 -3.36 6.24
CA ALA A 150 6.73 -2.36 7.27
C ALA A 150 6.87 -3.00 8.67
N ASP A 151 5.97 -3.93 9.04
CA ASP A 151 6.07 -4.63 10.32
C ASP A 151 7.35 -5.42 10.44
N THR A 152 7.72 -6.16 9.40
CA THR A 152 8.94 -6.96 9.39
C THR A 152 10.19 -6.07 9.50
N VAL A 153 10.19 -4.92 8.82
CA VAL A 153 11.30 -3.96 8.87
C VAL A 153 11.43 -3.34 10.26
N LEU A 154 10.33 -2.94 10.88
CA LEU A 154 10.35 -2.35 12.25
C LEU A 154 10.73 -3.38 13.31
N ALA A 155 10.43 -4.66 13.10
CA ALA A 155 10.80 -5.76 13.99
C ALA A 155 12.23 -6.31 13.76
N LEU A 156 13.03 -5.74 12.83
CA LEU A 156 14.39 -6.23 12.53
C LEU A 156 15.32 -6.24 13.74
N ASN A 157 15.18 -5.27 14.65
CA ASN A 157 16.02 -5.19 15.84
C ASN A 157 15.71 -6.27 16.88
N ASP A 158 14.47 -6.78 16.88
CA ASP A 158 14.01 -7.84 17.76
C ASP A 158 14.11 -9.23 17.11
N ALA A 159 14.58 -9.29 15.87
CA ALA A 159 14.69 -10.53 15.11
C ALA A 159 15.62 -11.54 15.81
N PRO A 160 15.17 -12.80 15.99
CA PRO A 160 15.92 -13.81 16.73
C PRO A 160 17.18 -14.24 15.97
N VAL A 161 18.29 -14.40 16.68
CA VAL A 161 19.50 -15.02 16.14
C VAL A 161 19.37 -16.54 16.23
N ILE A 162 19.58 -17.22 15.10
CA ILE A 162 19.38 -18.67 14.99
C ILE A 162 20.69 -19.41 15.24
N ASN A 163 20.60 -20.56 15.93
CA ASN A 163 21.74 -21.44 16.12
C ASN A 163 22.02 -22.27 14.85
N ILE A 164 23.02 -21.84 14.08
CA ILE A 164 23.36 -22.47 12.79
C ILE A 164 24.28 -23.69 12.92
N LYS A 165 24.72 -24.10 14.12
CA LYS A 165 25.73 -25.16 14.31
C LYS A 165 25.29 -26.49 13.70
N ILE A 166 24.03 -26.90 13.97
CA ILE A 166 23.49 -28.16 13.43
C ILE A 166 23.39 -28.11 11.90
N HIS A 167 23.00 -26.97 11.33
CA HIS A 167 22.90 -26.79 9.88
C HIS A 167 24.25 -26.82 9.18
N ILE A 168 25.29 -26.25 9.81
CA ILE A 168 26.69 -26.39 9.32
C ILE A 168 27.15 -27.84 9.39
N LEU A 169 26.90 -28.53 10.50
CA LEU A 169 27.27 -29.94 10.64
C LEU A 169 26.63 -30.81 9.55
N MET A 170 25.34 -30.62 9.30
CA MET A 170 24.59 -31.36 8.29
C MET A 170 25.04 -31.03 6.87
N LEU A 171 25.37 -29.76 6.60
CA LEU A 171 25.96 -29.33 5.32
C LEU A 171 27.34 -30.06 5.09
N VAL A 172 28.21 -30.02 6.09
CA VAL A 172 29.51 -30.68 6.01
C VAL A 172 29.36 -32.18 5.80
N ALA A 173 28.47 -32.85 6.55
CA ALA A 173 28.22 -34.29 6.39
C ALA A 173 27.72 -34.61 4.97
N LEU A 174 26.83 -33.80 4.40
CA LEU A 174 26.34 -33.96 3.03
C LEU A 174 27.46 -33.79 2.01
N LEU A 175 28.31 -32.76 2.15
CA LEU A 175 29.45 -32.54 1.25
C LEU A 175 30.47 -33.68 1.35
N VAL A 176 30.78 -34.17 2.54
CA VAL A 176 31.64 -35.34 2.74
C VAL A 176 31.04 -36.59 2.06
N SER A 177 29.73 -36.79 2.14
CA SER A 177 29.11 -37.94 1.46
C SER A 177 29.24 -37.86 -0.05
N ILE A 178 29.13 -36.66 -0.64
CA ILE A 178 29.22 -36.43 -2.11
C ILE A 178 30.65 -36.55 -2.59
N PHE A 179 31.62 -35.87 -1.94
CA PHE A 179 32.95 -35.70 -2.45
C PHE A 179 33.97 -36.76 -1.95
N VAL A 180 33.68 -37.46 -0.87
CA VAL A 180 34.56 -38.47 -0.29
C VAL A 180 33.93 -39.86 -0.36
N LEU A 181 32.74 -40.07 0.23
CA LEU A 181 32.15 -41.40 0.34
C LEU A 181 31.69 -41.97 -1.02
N LEU A 182 31.04 -41.14 -1.82
CA LEU A 182 30.49 -41.56 -3.12
C LEU A 182 31.62 -41.98 -4.10
N PRO A 183 32.75 -41.27 -4.24
CA PRO A 183 33.87 -41.74 -5.09
C PRO A 183 34.62 -42.96 -4.55
N MET A 184 34.77 -43.10 -3.19
CA MET A 184 35.51 -44.21 -2.60
C MET A 184 34.66 -45.49 -2.49
N TYR A 185 33.38 -45.35 -2.17
CA TYR A 185 32.45 -46.47 -1.93
C TYR A 185 31.11 -46.16 -2.61
N PRO A 186 30.95 -46.30 -3.94
CA PRO A 186 29.79 -45.78 -4.68
C PRO A 186 28.43 -46.21 -4.13
N MET A 187 28.27 -47.49 -3.78
CA MET A 187 26.99 -48.01 -3.33
C MET A 187 26.65 -47.56 -1.91
N MET A 188 27.62 -47.63 -0.99
CA MET A 188 27.45 -47.15 0.39
C MET A 188 27.34 -45.60 0.45
N GLY A 189 28.19 -44.90 -0.35
CA GLY A 189 28.17 -43.45 -0.46
C GLY A 189 26.82 -42.92 -0.96
N PHE A 190 26.23 -43.58 -1.94
CA PHE A 190 24.91 -43.25 -2.45
C PHE A 190 23.80 -43.42 -1.38
N LEU A 191 23.85 -44.53 -0.64
CA LEU A 191 22.87 -44.80 0.44
C LEU A 191 23.00 -43.77 1.57
N VAL A 192 24.24 -43.47 2.00
CA VAL A 192 24.49 -42.43 3.02
C VAL A 192 24.05 -41.06 2.52
N PHE A 193 24.33 -40.69 1.28
CA PHE A 193 23.89 -39.46 0.67
C PHE A 193 22.32 -39.33 0.71
N MET A 194 21.61 -40.37 0.31
CA MET A 194 20.15 -40.37 0.32
C MET A 194 19.60 -40.23 1.74
N CYS A 195 20.18 -40.97 2.73
CA CYS A 195 19.76 -40.83 4.13
C CYS A 195 20.03 -39.41 4.67
N LEU A 196 21.18 -38.82 4.38
CA LEU A 196 21.52 -37.46 4.77
C LEU A 196 20.62 -36.42 4.10
N MET A 197 20.27 -36.61 2.83
CA MET A 197 19.35 -35.73 2.11
C MET A 197 17.97 -35.71 2.77
N ILE A 198 17.42 -36.89 3.11
CA ILE A 198 16.15 -37.00 3.84
C ILE A 198 16.25 -36.36 5.22
N ALA A 199 17.34 -36.63 5.96
CA ALA A 199 17.58 -36.05 7.27
C ALA A 199 17.69 -34.50 7.21
N ASN A 200 18.39 -33.95 6.20
CA ASN A 200 18.48 -32.49 5.98
C ASN A 200 17.09 -31.87 5.75
N ILE A 201 16.28 -32.48 4.90
CA ILE A 201 14.91 -32.03 4.65
C ILE A 201 14.08 -32.06 5.94
N ALA A 202 14.15 -33.15 6.70
CA ALA A 202 13.43 -33.29 7.96
C ALA A 202 13.88 -32.24 9.00
N ILE A 203 15.18 -31.99 9.15
CA ILE A 203 15.74 -30.98 10.06
C ILE A 203 15.35 -29.57 9.60
N TYR A 204 15.35 -29.32 8.31
CA TYR A 204 14.91 -28.03 7.75
C TYR A 204 13.46 -27.70 8.18
N TYR A 205 12.54 -28.65 8.03
CA TYR A 205 11.13 -28.46 8.43
C TYR A 205 10.90 -28.55 9.95
N ALA A 206 11.71 -29.30 10.68
CA ALA A 206 11.59 -29.41 12.13
C ALA A 206 12.21 -28.22 12.88
N SER A 207 12.94 -27.34 12.22
CA SER A 207 13.57 -26.17 12.85
C SER A 207 12.50 -25.24 13.40
N ALA A 208 12.42 -25.14 14.72
CA ALA A 208 11.53 -24.22 15.41
C ALA A 208 11.85 -22.79 14.96
N GLY A 209 10.87 -22.09 14.36
CA GLY A 209 11.06 -20.73 13.84
C GLY A 209 11.10 -20.61 12.31
N GLN A 210 10.83 -21.69 11.56
CA GLN A 210 10.84 -21.64 10.10
C GLN A 210 9.92 -20.53 9.55
N GLN A 211 8.71 -20.37 10.08
CA GLN A 211 7.79 -19.30 9.67
C GLN A 211 8.38 -17.90 9.89
N VAL A 212 9.10 -17.73 11.01
CA VAL A 212 9.79 -16.47 11.33
C VAL A 212 10.93 -16.22 10.34
N ILE A 213 11.74 -17.26 10.04
CA ILE A 213 12.83 -17.17 9.05
C ILE A 213 12.27 -16.81 7.67
N GLU A 214 11.18 -17.47 7.25
CA GLU A 214 10.54 -17.22 5.95
C GLU A 214 10.08 -15.77 5.81
N ALA A 215 9.45 -15.18 6.84
CA ALA A 215 9.02 -13.79 6.81
C ALA A 215 10.20 -12.81 6.66
N TYR A 216 11.28 -13.02 7.42
CA TYR A 216 12.49 -12.18 7.29
C TYR A 216 13.23 -12.41 5.96
N MET A 217 13.28 -13.65 5.47
CA MET A 217 13.88 -13.95 4.18
C MET A 217 13.09 -13.33 3.03
N ASP A 218 11.75 -13.27 3.12
CA ASP A 218 10.92 -12.55 2.16
C ASP A 218 11.22 -11.04 2.20
N CYS A 219 11.32 -10.46 3.40
CA CYS A 219 11.76 -9.07 3.59
C CYS A 219 13.14 -8.81 2.97
N PHE A 220 14.14 -9.68 3.19
CA PHE A 220 15.48 -9.56 2.58
C PHE A 220 15.44 -9.63 1.07
N ASN A 221 14.64 -10.53 0.50
CA ASN A 221 14.42 -10.64 -0.94
C ASN A 221 13.75 -9.37 -1.50
N HIS A 222 12.74 -8.83 -0.80
CA HIS A 222 12.09 -7.58 -1.20
C HIS A 222 13.06 -6.39 -1.14
N LEU A 223 13.82 -6.27 -0.06
CA LEU A 223 14.86 -5.23 0.06
C LEU A 223 15.87 -5.34 -1.10
N LEU A 224 16.33 -6.57 -1.43
CA LEU A 224 17.26 -6.77 -2.53
C LEU A 224 16.64 -6.32 -3.87
N LYS A 225 15.39 -6.68 -4.16
CA LYS A 225 14.68 -6.23 -5.37
C LYS A 225 14.52 -4.70 -5.40
N MET A 226 14.23 -4.07 -4.26
CA MET A 226 14.17 -2.61 -4.15
C MET A 226 15.52 -1.97 -4.45
N LEU A 227 16.64 -2.53 -3.96
CA LEU A 227 17.99 -2.06 -4.24
C LEU A 227 18.39 -2.25 -5.71
N GLU A 228 17.98 -3.35 -6.35
CA GLU A 228 18.15 -3.57 -7.79
C GLU A 228 17.32 -2.59 -8.62
N ALA A 229 16.07 -2.34 -8.21
CA ALA A 229 15.21 -1.33 -8.81
C ALA A 229 15.80 0.07 -8.68
N ALA A 230 16.33 0.40 -7.49
CA ALA A 230 17.01 1.67 -7.24
C ALA A 230 18.22 1.90 -8.17
N ASP A 231 18.98 0.84 -8.54
CA ASP A 231 20.04 0.96 -9.53
C ASP A 231 19.50 1.24 -10.94
N GLN A 232 18.40 0.57 -11.32
CA GLN A 232 17.79 0.77 -12.63
C GLN A 232 17.15 2.15 -12.76
N MET A 233 16.52 2.66 -11.69
CA MET A 233 15.93 4.00 -11.64
C MET A 233 16.97 5.11 -11.86
N GLN A 234 18.22 4.93 -11.42
CA GLN A 234 19.29 5.90 -11.63
C GLN A 234 19.78 6.00 -13.09
N ILE A 235 19.44 5.05 -13.95
CA ILE A 235 19.81 5.03 -15.36
C ILE A 235 18.90 5.96 -16.19
N VAL A 236 17.65 6.06 -15.78
CA VAL A 236 16.63 6.90 -16.45
C VAL A 236 16.57 8.26 -15.76
N LYS A 237 16.46 9.32 -16.56
CA LYS A 237 16.31 10.69 -16.00
C LYS A 237 14.84 10.96 -15.73
N TYR A 238 14.53 11.30 -14.49
CA TYR A 238 13.21 11.75 -14.05
C TYR A 238 13.34 13.17 -13.46
N PRO A 239 13.28 14.23 -14.30
CA PRO A 239 13.59 15.60 -13.86
C PRO A 239 12.72 16.06 -12.69
N GLU A 240 11.43 15.76 -12.73
CA GLU A 240 10.47 16.16 -11.68
C GLU A 240 10.61 15.33 -10.40
N ALA A 241 11.22 14.12 -10.45
CA ALA A 241 11.41 13.22 -9.31
C ALA A 241 12.83 13.28 -8.74
N GLN A 242 13.57 14.37 -8.92
CA GLN A 242 14.96 14.46 -8.52
C GLN A 242 15.14 14.24 -7.01
N LYS A 243 14.27 14.81 -6.18
CA LYS A 243 14.27 14.65 -4.71
C LYS A 243 14.18 13.18 -4.29
N GLN A 244 13.23 12.44 -4.87
CA GLN A 244 13.04 11.00 -4.58
C GLN A 244 14.23 10.18 -5.11
N MET A 245 14.73 10.51 -6.30
CA MET A 245 15.88 9.83 -6.90
C MET A 245 17.16 10.01 -6.08
N GLU A 246 17.41 11.20 -5.55
CA GLU A 246 18.55 11.49 -4.66
C GLU A 246 18.42 10.73 -3.35
N ALA A 247 17.25 10.75 -2.71
CA ALA A 247 16.98 10.00 -1.48
C ALA A 247 17.18 8.49 -1.67
N ILE A 248 16.68 7.92 -2.77
CA ILE A 248 16.87 6.52 -3.13
C ILE A 248 18.37 6.22 -3.37
N ALA A 249 19.08 7.12 -4.07
CA ALA A 249 20.51 6.96 -4.36
C ALA A 249 21.37 6.99 -3.09
N GLU A 250 21.00 7.80 -2.11
CA GLU A 250 21.69 7.87 -0.84
C GLU A 250 21.38 6.66 0.05
N GLY A 251 20.12 6.34 0.24
CA GLY A 251 19.70 5.19 1.05
C GLY A 251 20.33 3.87 0.60
N LYS A 252 20.40 3.61 -0.73
CA LYS A 252 20.99 2.36 -1.22
C LYS A 252 22.48 2.19 -0.90
N LYS A 253 23.24 3.27 -0.65
CA LYS A 253 24.69 3.17 -0.38
C LYS A 253 24.98 2.36 0.90
N GLU A 254 24.09 2.44 1.88
CA GLU A 254 24.25 1.73 3.14
C GLU A 254 24.16 0.20 3.02
N PHE A 255 23.54 -0.31 1.95
CA PHE A 255 23.27 -1.73 1.75
C PHE A 255 24.30 -2.45 0.86
N ARG A 256 25.47 -1.86 0.64
CA ARG A 256 26.52 -2.43 -0.24
C ARG A 256 27.02 -3.81 0.23
N ARG A 257 27.17 -4.00 1.56
CA ARG A 257 27.60 -5.27 2.16
C ARG A 257 26.46 -6.30 2.13
N PHE A 258 25.24 -5.87 2.45
CA PHE A 258 24.06 -6.70 2.35
C PHE A 258 23.89 -7.28 0.94
N ARG A 259 23.96 -6.46 -0.10
CA ARG A 259 23.84 -6.90 -1.51
C ARG A 259 24.87 -7.96 -1.90
N LYS A 260 26.12 -7.79 -1.47
CA LYS A 260 27.19 -8.78 -1.76
C LYS A 260 26.89 -10.15 -1.13
N LYS A 261 26.34 -10.17 0.08
CA LYS A 261 25.98 -11.40 0.79
C LYS A 261 24.67 -12.00 0.28
N ALA A 262 23.69 -11.16 -0.03
CA ALA A 262 22.38 -11.59 -0.51
C ALA A 262 22.42 -12.22 -1.91
N PHE A 263 23.46 -11.98 -2.71
CA PHE A 263 23.61 -12.56 -4.04
C PHE A 263 23.51 -14.10 -4.05
N LEU A 264 23.94 -14.78 -2.98
CA LEU A 264 23.86 -16.24 -2.85
C LEU A 264 22.42 -16.75 -2.64
N ILE A 265 21.50 -15.87 -2.21
CA ILE A 265 20.10 -16.21 -1.87
C ILE A 265 19.16 -15.84 -3.00
N THR A 266 19.64 -15.04 -3.95
CA THR A 266 18.81 -14.49 -5.04
C THR A 266 18.38 -15.58 -6.02
N GLY A 267 17.37 -16.33 -5.65
CA GLY A 267 16.56 -17.07 -6.60
C GLY A 267 15.45 -16.17 -7.09
N LYS A 268 15.49 -15.77 -8.35
CA LYS A 268 14.40 -15.02 -8.99
C LYS A 268 13.08 -15.75 -8.77
N ASN A 269 12.09 -15.01 -8.25
CA ASN A 269 10.66 -15.31 -8.19
C ASN A 269 10.19 -16.76 -8.34
N ALA A 270 9.83 -17.40 -7.24
CA ALA A 270 9.12 -18.69 -7.22
C ALA A 270 7.75 -18.66 -7.95
N ASP A 271 7.26 -17.46 -8.25
CA ASP A 271 5.94 -17.23 -8.91
C ASP A 271 5.94 -17.45 -10.44
N SER A 272 7.08 -17.76 -11.06
CA SER A 272 7.14 -17.84 -12.54
C SER A 272 6.86 -19.21 -13.11
N GLY A 273 6.61 -20.24 -12.28
CA GLY A 273 6.43 -21.63 -12.74
C GLY A 273 7.67 -22.20 -13.49
N ASP A 274 8.84 -21.56 -13.30
CA ASP A 274 10.09 -21.98 -13.92
C ASP A 274 10.64 -23.23 -13.22
N PRO A 275 10.78 -24.36 -13.90
CA PRO A 275 11.30 -25.61 -13.33
C PRO A 275 12.68 -25.46 -12.67
N PHE A 276 13.50 -24.53 -13.17
CA PHE A 276 14.80 -24.27 -12.59
C PHE A 276 14.72 -23.61 -11.22
N GLN A 277 13.79 -22.69 -11.02
CA GLN A 277 13.58 -22.07 -9.70
C GLN A 277 13.09 -23.07 -8.68
N LEU A 278 12.20 -24.00 -9.12
CA LEU A 278 11.78 -25.12 -8.30
C LEU A 278 13.00 -25.98 -7.88
N LEU A 279 13.85 -26.32 -8.83
CA LEU A 279 15.09 -27.07 -8.53
C LEU A 279 15.98 -26.31 -7.55
N MET A 280 16.21 -25.02 -7.76
CA MET A 280 17.03 -24.19 -6.87
C MET A 280 16.42 -24.02 -5.48
N SER A 281 15.09 -24.03 -5.34
CA SER A 281 14.45 -24.05 -4.03
C SER A 281 14.73 -25.35 -3.27
N TYR A 282 14.69 -26.50 -3.93
CA TYR A 282 15.11 -27.78 -3.34
C TYR A 282 16.58 -27.79 -2.95
N VAL A 283 17.48 -27.25 -3.81
CA VAL A 283 18.90 -27.13 -3.47
C VAL A 283 19.08 -26.27 -2.22
N ARG A 284 18.43 -25.11 -2.14
CA ARG A 284 18.51 -24.24 -0.95
C ARG A 284 18.03 -24.94 0.32
N MET A 285 16.93 -25.68 0.23
CA MET A 285 16.37 -26.46 1.34
C MET A 285 17.32 -27.58 1.79
N VAL A 286 17.85 -28.38 0.85
CA VAL A 286 18.77 -29.51 1.15
C VAL A 286 20.08 -29.04 1.74
N PHE A 287 20.61 -27.91 1.28
CA PHE A 287 21.88 -27.32 1.76
C PHE A 287 21.69 -26.27 2.86
N HIS A 288 20.47 -26.05 3.35
CA HIS A 288 20.11 -25.08 4.38
C HIS A 288 20.61 -23.64 4.11
N VAL A 289 20.72 -23.25 2.82
CA VAL A 289 21.32 -21.99 2.40
C VAL A 289 20.65 -20.78 3.03
N ASP A 290 19.33 -20.79 3.10
CA ASP A 290 18.52 -19.68 3.67
C ASP A 290 18.81 -19.51 5.18
N ILE A 291 18.87 -20.61 5.94
CA ILE A 291 19.15 -20.58 7.38
C ILE A 291 20.58 -20.12 7.66
N LEU A 292 21.55 -20.60 6.87
CA LEU A 292 22.96 -20.24 7.03
C LEU A 292 23.22 -18.76 6.69
N ALA A 293 22.49 -18.23 5.70
CA ALA A 293 22.63 -16.84 5.30
C ALA A 293 21.88 -15.88 6.20
N TYR A 294 20.78 -16.31 6.84
CA TYR A 294 19.89 -15.49 7.66
C TYR A 294 20.64 -14.60 8.67
N ASN A 295 21.40 -15.18 9.58
CA ASN A 295 22.13 -14.41 10.60
C ASN A 295 23.12 -13.41 10.00
N SER A 296 23.77 -13.78 8.87
CA SER A 296 24.74 -12.91 8.20
C SER A 296 24.05 -11.71 7.53
N LEU A 297 22.86 -11.92 6.96
CA LEU A 297 22.08 -10.86 6.35
C LEU A 297 21.43 -9.98 7.39
N LEU A 298 20.85 -10.58 8.44
CA LEU A 298 20.26 -9.84 9.54
C LEU A 298 21.26 -8.86 10.15
N LYS A 299 22.50 -9.29 10.35
CA LYS A 299 23.57 -8.43 10.86
C LYS A 299 23.84 -7.19 10.01
N GLU A 300 23.63 -7.26 8.69
CA GLU A 300 23.91 -6.14 7.78
C GLU A 300 22.78 -5.11 7.73
N ILE A 301 21.57 -5.48 8.17
CA ILE A 301 20.39 -4.60 8.09
C ILE A 301 19.77 -4.29 9.45
N LYS A 302 20.17 -5.01 10.49
CA LYS A 302 19.81 -4.72 11.87
C LYS A 302 20.12 -3.28 12.16
N ASP A 303 19.57 -2.43 12.74
CA ASP A 303 19.85 -1.00 12.97
C ASP A 303 19.67 -0.07 11.74
N LYS A 304 19.12 -0.58 10.61
CA LYS A 304 18.90 0.21 9.39
C LYS A 304 17.42 0.29 8.99
N ALA A 305 16.52 0.06 9.94
CA ALA A 305 15.08 0.11 9.69
C ALA A 305 14.66 1.46 9.07
N ASP A 306 15.17 2.58 9.59
CA ASP A 306 14.84 3.91 9.09
C ASP A 306 15.26 4.12 7.64
N THR A 307 16.45 3.63 7.26
CA THR A 307 16.92 3.74 5.86
C THR A 307 16.10 2.84 4.94
N ILE A 308 15.65 1.66 5.41
CA ILE A 308 14.74 0.80 4.64
C ILE A 308 13.39 1.48 4.48
N MET A 309 12.85 2.10 5.56
CA MET A 309 11.60 2.85 5.48
C MET A 309 11.71 4.04 4.52
N LEU A 310 12.83 4.77 4.51
CA LEU A 310 13.08 5.83 3.54
C LEU A 310 13.06 5.31 2.08
N LEU A 311 13.59 4.13 1.82
CA LEU A 311 13.50 3.51 0.49
C LEU A 311 12.06 3.12 0.15
N ILE A 312 11.31 2.57 1.11
CA ILE A 312 9.88 2.26 0.95
C ILE A 312 9.09 3.52 0.64
N ASP A 313 9.32 4.61 1.38
CA ASP A 313 8.64 5.89 1.19
C ASP A 313 8.85 6.43 -0.23
N ASN A 314 10.09 6.57 -0.66
CA ASN A 314 10.38 7.21 -1.94
C ASN A 314 10.04 6.33 -3.16
N ILE A 315 10.30 5.03 -3.11
CA ILE A 315 9.91 4.09 -4.18
C ILE A 315 8.38 3.95 -4.23
N GLY A 316 7.76 3.84 -3.07
CA GLY A 316 6.32 3.72 -2.94
C GLY A 316 5.58 4.98 -3.39
N GLU A 317 6.11 6.17 -3.09
CA GLU A 317 5.54 7.44 -3.56
C GLU A 317 5.51 7.51 -5.10
N LEU A 318 6.60 7.16 -5.76
CA LEU A 318 6.65 7.15 -7.22
C LEU A 318 5.61 6.18 -7.83
N ASP A 319 5.44 4.98 -7.25
CA ASP A 319 4.47 3.99 -7.70
C ASP A 319 3.02 4.47 -7.44
N ALA A 320 2.77 5.07 -6.27
CA ALA A 320 1.47 5.65 -5.92
C ALA A 320 1.09 6.80 -6.85
N LEU A 321 2.01 7.72 -7.17
CA LEU A 321 1.73 8.86 -8.05
C LEU A 321 1.46 8.42 -9.50
N VAL A 322 2.17 7.40 -10.00
CA VAL A 322 1.83 6.77 -11.30
C VAL A 322 0.43 6.13 -11.26
N SER A 323 0.07 5.51 -10.16
CA SER A 323 -1.26 4.92 -9.95
C SER A 323 -2.36 5.98 -9.96
N ILE A 324 -2.13 7.13 -9.30
CA ILE A 324 -3.06 8.27 -9.30
C ILE A 324 -3.20 8.85 -10.73
N ALA A 325 -2.11 9.00 -11.48
CA ALA A 325 -2.16 9.43 -12.88
C ALA A 325 -3.02 8.46 -13.73
N SER A 326 -2.88 7.15 -13.49
CA SER A 326 -3.72 6.13 -14.15
C SER A 326 -5.18 6.24 -13.76
N PHE A 327 -5.49 6.46 -12.49
CA PHE A 327 -6.84 6.65 -11.98
C PHE A 327 -7.55 7.84 -12.63
N ARG A 328 -6.90 8.99 -12.74
CA ARG A 328 -7.46 10.19 -13.40
C ARG A 328 -7.92 9.89 -14.83
N ARG A 329 -7.22 9.03 -15.55
CA ARG A 329 -7.60 8.60 -16.90
C ARG A 329 -8.82 7.68 -16.95
N THR A 330 -9.22 7.09 -15.82
CA THR A 330 -10.44 6.30 -15.71
C THR A 330 -11.68 7.16 -15.46
N LEU A 331 -11.49 8.41 -15.01
CA LEU A 331 -12.57 9.32 -14.67
C LEU A 331 -13.14 9.97 -15.93
N SER A 332 -14.46 10.09 -15.99
CA SER A 332 -15.16 10.80 -17.08
C SER A 332 -14.91 12.32 -17.02
N LEU A 333 -14.76 12.83 -15.80
CA LEU A 333 -14.55 14.24 -15.50
C LEU A 333 -13.77 14.32 -14.19
N TRP A 334 -12.80 15.22 -14.11
CA TRP A 334 -12.08 15.54 -12.88
C TRP A 334 -11.47 16.95 -12.97
N SER A 335 -11.19 17.54 -11.82
CA SER A 335 -10.54 18.83 -11.71
C SER A 335 -9.49 18.85 -10.59
N ILE A 336 -8.53 19.77 -10.72
CA ILE A 336 -7.61 20.11 -9.64
C ILE A 336 -8.37 21.03 -8.67
N PRO A 337 -8.38 20.76 -7.35
CA PRO A 337 -9.00 21.64 -6.38
C PRO A 337 -8.26 22.98 -6.25
N VAL A 338 -9.01 24.03 -5.94
CA VAL A 338 -8.46 25.35 -5.57
C VAL A 338 -8.66 25.52 -4.07
N PHE A 339 -7.57 25.72 -3.33
CA PHE A 339 -7.66 25.89 -1.88
C PHE A 339 -7.85 27.34 -1.51
N MET A 340 -8.87 27.59 -0.69
CA MET A 340 -9.20 28.92 -0.18
C MET A 340 -8.54 29.11 1.19
N PRO A 341 -7.76 30.18 1.40
CA PRO A 341 -7.17 30.43 2.71
C PRO A 341 -8.26 30.73 3.74
N TRP A 342 -8.08 30.20 4.93
CA TRP A 342 -8.91 30.51 6.10
C TRP A 342 -8.01 30.80 7.31
N SER A 343 -8.43 31.75 8.15
CA SER A 343 -7.79 32.03 9.42
C SER A 343 -8.84 32.25 10.50
N GLU A 344 -8.54 31.91 11.76
CA GLU A 344 -9.42 32.11 12.90
C GLU A 344 -9.76 33.60 13.14
N GLU A 345 -8.85 34.49 12.73
CA GLU A 345 -9.03 35.94 12.86
C GLU A 345 -9.99 36.54 11.82
N SER A 346 -10.33 35.79 10.79
CA SER A 346 -11.27 36.25 9.77
C SER A 346 -12.70 35.97 10.20
N ASP A 347 -13.58 36.99 10.18
CA ASP A 347 -15.02 36.81 10.38
C ASP A 347 -15.71 36.09 9.21
N ILE A 348 -14.93 35.65 8.21
CA ILE A 348 -15.43 35.01 7.00
C ILE A 348 -15.59 33.51 7.30
N ALA A 349 -16.82 33.02 7.13
CA ALA A 349 -17.08 31.59 7.22
C ALA A 349 -16.37 30.80 6.12
N ILE A 350 -15.93 29.59 6.43
CA ILE A 350 -15.39 28.67 5.42
C ILE A 350 -16.45 28.39 4.35
N GLN A 351 -15.98 28.26 3.11
CA GLN A 351 -16.85 28.00 1.96
C GLN A 351 -16.38 26.76 1.22
N LEU A 352 -17.31 25.89 0.87
CA LEU A 352 -17.11 24.76 -0.03
C LEU A 352 -17.98 24.96 -1.27
N LYS A 353 -17.37 25.03 -2.44
CA LYS A 353 -18.08 25.11 -3.72
C LYS A 353 -17.60 24.02 -4.66
N ILE A 354 -18.49 23.14 -5.08
CA ILE A 354 -18.18 22.04 -6.01
C ILE A 354 -19.27 22.02 -7.09
N GLU A 355 -18.83 21.98 -8.34
CA GLU A 355 -19.71 21.95 -9.50
C GLU A 355 -19.64 20.60 -10.20
N ASP A 356 -20.80 20.04 -10.56
CA ASP A 356 -20.97 18.71 -11.20
C ASP A 356 -20.27 17.57 -10.48
N LEU A 357 -20.35 17.58 -9.16
CA LEU A 357 -19.84 16.56 -8.26
C LEU A 357 -20.49 15.20 -8.50
N TYR A 358 -19.71 14.15 -8.69
CA TYR A 358 -20.23 12.79 -8.85
C TYR A 358 -19.43 11.75 -8.05
N HIS A 359 -20.09 10.63 -7.73
CA HIS A 359 -19.48 9.58 -6.93
C HIS A 359 -18.65 8.62 -7.81
N PRO A 360 -17.33 8.46 -7.57
CA PRO A 360 -16.44 7.73 -8.47
C PRO A 360 -16.75 6.22 -8.58
N LEU A 361 -17.39 5.62 -7.57
CA LEU A 361 -17.76 4.20 -7.58
C LEU A 361 -19.09 3.90 -8.27
N ILE A 362 -19.89 4.93 -8.62
CA ILE A 362 -21.19 4.71 -9.21
C ILE A 362 -21.06 4.69 -10.73
N ARG A 363 -21.60 3.64 -11.34
CA ARG A 363 -21.69 3.54 -12.80
C ARG A 363 -22.82 4.46 -13.30
N ASN A 364 -22.50 5.38 -14.20
CA ASN A 364 -23.43 6.41 -14.69
C ASN A 364 -23.98 7.29 -13.56
N PRO A 365 -23.12 8.01 -12.80
CA PRO A 365 -23.55 8.84 -11.68
C PRO A 365 -24.32 10.07 -12.18
N VAL A 366 -25.26 10.55 -11.35
CA VAL A 366 -25.88 11.86 -11.54
C VAL A 366 -24.99 12.90 -10.87
N ALA A 367 -24.55 13.89 -11.63
CA ALA A 367 -23.76 14.99 -11.10
C ALA A 367 -24.66 15.99 -10.33
N ASN A 368 -24.12 16.56 -9.26
CA ASN A 368 -24.79 17.57 -8.44
C ASN A 368 -23.82 18.72 -8.15
N SER A 369 -24.33 19.93 -7.95
CA SER A 369 -23.53 21.08 -7.57
C SER A 369 -23.93 21.57 -6.19
N ILE A 370 -22.97 22.08 -5.42
CA ILE A 370 -23.19 22.62 -4.08
C ILE A 370 -22.36 23.85 -3.82
N THR A 371 -22.94 24.83 -3.15
CA THR A 371 -22.21 25.93 -2.52
C THR A 371 -22.68 26.00 -1.07
N ALA A 372 -21.76 25.73 -0.13
CA ALA A 372 -22.04 25.73 1.30
C ALA A 372 -21.12 26.71 2.02
N THR A 373 -21.71 27.61 2.81
CA THR A 373 -21.03 28.58 3.67
C THR A 373 -21.34 28.39 5.14
N GLY A 374 -21.98 27.27 5.50
CA GLY A 374 -22.43 26.92 6.85
C GLY A 374 -23.15 25.60 6.86
N GLY A 375 -23.95 25.37 7.89
CA GLY A 375 -24.73 24.13 8.07
C GLY A 375 -25.67 23.85 6.89
N THR A 376 -25.58 22.66 6.35
CA THR A 376 -26.39 22.20 5.21
C THR A 376 -27.25 21.01 5.62
N LEU A 377 -28.56 21.17 5.55
CA LEU A 377 -29.50 20.09 5.83
C LEU A 377 -30.07 19.52 4.53
N VAL A 378 -29.83 18.24 4.30
CA VAL A 378 -30.30 17.50 3.12
C VAL A 378 -31.54 16.70 3.49
N THR A 379 -32.66 17.06 2.89
CA THR A 379 -33.96 16.39 3.12
C THR A 379 -34.45 15.68 1.86
N GLY A 380 -35.31 14.70 2.01
CA GLY A 380 -35.90 13.97 0.89
C GLY A 380 -36.41 12.58 1.30
N SER A 381 -37.09 11.89 0.41
CA SER A 381 -37.62 10.55 0.64
C SER A 381 -36.50 9.51 0.75
N ASN A 382 -36.83 8.31 1.25
CA ASN A 382 -35.90 7.16 1.21
C ASN A 382 -35.49 6.84 -0.25
N ALA A 383 -34.27 6.39 -0.43
CA ALA A 383 -33.68 6.11 -1.75
C ALA A 383 -33.58 7.31 -2.71
N SER A 384 -33.70 8.56 -2.23
CA SER A 384 -33.51 9.78 -3.04
C SER A 384 -32.04 10.13 -3.31
N GLY A 385 -31.09 9.38 -2.74
CA GLY A 385 -29.65 9.61 -2.94
C GLY A 385 -29.00 10.56 -1.91
N LYS A 386 -29.69 10.93 -0.80
CA LYS A 386 -29.12 11.82 0.24
C LYS A 386 -27.78 11.33 0.79
N SER A 387 -27.74 10.10 1.29
CA SER A 387 -26.51 9.50 1.84
C SER A 387 -25.40 9.42 0.80
N THR A 388 -25.75 9.12 -0.45
CA THR A 388 -24.80 9.10 -1.56
C THR A 388 -24.22 10.49 -1.84
N PHE A 389 -25.05 11.52 -1.82
CA PHE A 389 -24.63 12.91 -1.98
C PHE A 389 -23.69 13.34 -0.85
N LEU A 390 -24.05 13.05 0.41
CA LEU A 390 -23.21 13.34 1.57
C LEU A 390 -21.85 12.63 1.50
N LYS A 391 -21.84 11.33 1.20
CA LYS A 391 -20.59 10.58 0.98
C LYS A 391 -19.74 11.22 -0.10
N ASN A 392 -20.36 11.65 -1.17
CA ASN A 392 -19.67 12.22 -2.30
C ASN A 392 -18.96 13.55 -1.97
N VAL A 393 -19.60 14.42 -1.19
CA VAL A 393 -18.99 15.65 -0.67
C VAL A 393 -17.75 15.32 0.17
N ALA A 394 -17.89 14.38 1.12
CA ALA A 394 -16.79 13.97 1.99
C ALA A 394 -15.64 13.31 1.22
N ILE A 395 -15.93 12.38 0.31
CA ILE A 395 -14.92 11.70 -0.53
C ILE A 395 -14.14 12.71 -1.37
N ASN A 396 -14.83 13.66 -2.03
CA ASN A 396 -14.14 14.68 -2.83
C ASN A 396 -13.26 15.61 -2.00
N SER A 397 -13.71 15.99 -0.78
CA SER A 397 -12.87 16.75 0.15
C SER A 397 -11.62 15.98 0.58
N ILE A 398 -11.71 14.66 0.77
CA ILE A 398 -10.54 13.81 1.07
C ILE A 398 -9.64 13.70 -0.15
N LEU A 399 -10.17 13.38 -1.34
CA LEU A 399 -9.38 13.22 -2.56
C LEU A 399 -8.68 14.53 -2.97
N ALA A 400 -9.32 15.68 -2.74
CA ALA A 400 -8.72 17.00 -2.95
C ALA A 400 -7.40 17.14 -2.18
N GLN A 401 -7.40 16.78 -0.90
CA GLN A 401 -6.29 16.98 0.04
C GLN A 401 -5.29 15.81 0.08
N THR A 402 -5.58 14.71 -0.60
CA THR A 402 -4.71 13.53 -0.62
C THR A 402 -4.05 13.33 -1.97
N ILE A 403 -4.85 13.25 -3.03
CA ILE A 403 -4.39 12.98 -4.40
C ILE A 403 -4.59 14.18 -5.35
N HIS A 404 -4.89 15.36 -4.80
CA HIS A 404 -5.06 16.61 -5.55
C HIS A 404 -6.04 16.49 -6.71
N THR A 405 -7.17 15.76 -6.48
CA THR A 405 -8.14 15.41 -7.51
C THR A 405 -9.56 15.48 -6.97
N CYS A 406 -10.45 16.14 -7.69
CA CYS A 406 -11.89 16.08 -7.41
C CYS A 406 -12.61 15.44 -8.59
N THR A 407 -13.61 14.60 -8.32
CA THR A 407 -14.53 14.05 -9.33
C THR A 407 -15.66 15.04 -9.58
N ALA A 408 -15.30 16.18 -10.16
CA ALA A 408 -16.16 17.35 -10.36
C ALA A 408 -15.59 18.23 -11.48
N THR A 409 -16.41 19.14 -12.04
CA THR A 409 -15.95 20.15 -13.03
C THR A 409 -15.08 21.21 -12.37
N SER A 410 -15.43 21.61 -11.14
CA SER A 410 -14.62 22.55 -10.35
C SER A 410 -14.81 22.26 -8.85
N CYS A 411 -13.75 22.54 -8.07
CA CYS A 411 -13.77 22.37 -6.63
C CYS A 411 -12.99 23.50 -5.97
N GLN A 412 -13.67 24.31 -5.15
CA GLN A 412 -13.08 25.34 -4.31
C GLN A 412 -13.38 24.98 -2.86
N THR A 413 -12.35 24.80 -2.04
CA THR A 413 -12.47 24.31 -0.66
C THR A 413 -11.34 24.89 0.19
N PRO A 414 -11.56 25.17 1.47
CA PRO A 414 -10.43 25.30 2.38
C PRO A 414 -9.82 23.92 2.67
N PHE A 415 -8.68 23.88 3.35
CA PHE A 415 -8.20 22.64 3.95
C PHE A 415 -9.13 22.22 5.08
N LEU A 416 -9.70 21.01 5.01
CA LEU A 416 -10.75 20.54 5.90
C LEU A 416 -10.32 19.24 6.60
N LYS A 417 -10.47 19.18 7.90
CA LYS A 417 -10.60 17.89 8.57
C LYS A 417 -11.95 17.28 8.21
N VAL A 418 -11.98 16.03 7.78
CA VAL A 418 -13.21 15.36 7.37
C VAL A 418 -13.57 14.29 8.37
N MET A 419 -14.74 14.37 8.96
CA MET A 419 -15.26 13.38 9.90
C MET A 419 -16.71 13.04 9.58
N THR A 420 -17.06 11.77 9.72
CA THR A 420 -18.43 11.30 9.44
C THR A 420 -19.02 10.58 10.63
N SER A 421 -20.34 10.59 10.71
CA SER A 421 -21.15 9.70 11.52
C SER A 421 -22.35 9.30 10.67
N MET A 422 -22.19 8.17 9.98
CA MET A 422 -23.21 7.62 9.10
C MET A 422 -23.70 6.30 9.69
N ALA A 423 -24.81 5.78 9.16
CA ALA A 423 -25.39 4.54 9.67
C ALA A 423 -24.35 3.40 9.64
N LEU A 424 -23.98 2.94 10.81
CA LEU A 424 -23.08 1.81 11.00
C LEU A 424 -23.70 0.56 10.36
N ARG A 425 -22.89 -0.23 9.64
CA ARG A 425 -23.27 -1.60 9.29
C ARG A 425 -23.38 -2.37 10.60
N ASP A 426 -24.38 -3.25 10.71
CA ASP A 426 -24.57 -4.12 11.87
C ASP A 426 -23.25 -4.92 12.14
N ASP A 427 -22.47 -4.44 13.07
CA ASP A 427 -21.33 -5.19 13.59
C ASP A 427 -21.80 -5.99 14.81
N ILE A 428 -22.44 -7.13 14.53
CA ILE A 428 -22.94 -8.06 15.54
C ILE A 428 -21.80 -8.62 16.41
N SER A 429 -20.53 -8.49 15.93
CA SER A 429 -19.36 -9.07 16.61
C SER A 429 -18.89 -8.26 17.82
N SER A 430 -19.17 -6.96 17.89
CA SER A 430 -18.66 -6.10 18.96
C SER A 430 -19.44 -6.19 20.28
N GLY A 431 -20.65 -6.77 20.27
CA GLY A 431 -21.50 -6.90 21.47
C GLY A 431 -21.95 -5.56 22.10
N GLU A 432 -21.58 -4.41 21.50
CA GLU A 432 -21.96 -3.09 21.97
C GLU A 432 -23.32 -2.67 21.39
N SER A 433 -24.07 -1.91 22.17
CA SER A 433 -25.33 -1.32 21.70
C SER A 433 -25.06 -0.33 20.57
N TYR A 434 -25.75 -0.50 19.45
CA TYR A 434 -25.76 0.41 18.29
C TYR A 434 -25.80 1.90 18.69
N PHE A 435 -26.65 2.22 19.68
CA PHE A 435 -26.80 3.56 20.21
C PHE A 435 -25.53 4.12 20.86
N ILE A 436 -24.76 3.29 21.58
CA ILE A 436 -23.52 3.72 22.22
C ILE A 436 -22.43 4.01 21.17
N VAL A 437 -22.36 3.21 20.12
CA VAL A 437 -21.40 3.42 19.03
C VAL A 437 -21.69 4.72 18.28
N GLU A 438 -22.99 5.00 18.02
CA GLU A 438 -23.44 6.25 17.41
C GLU A 438 -23.11 7.47 18.28
N ILE A 439 -23.37 7.41 19.60
CA ILE A 439 -23.01 8.48 20.54
C ILE A 439 -21.50 8.73 20.54
N ARG A 440 -20.67 7.69 20.53
CA ARG A 440 -19.20 7.84 20.47
C ARG A 440 -18.76 8.51 19.18
N SER A 441 -19.38 8.15 18.06
CA SER A 441 -19.09 8.76 16.76
C SER A 441 -19.43 10.25 16.75
N LEU A 442 -20.57 10.64 17.28
CA LEU A 442 -20.99 12.03 17.40
C LEU A 442 -20.14 12.81 18.40
N LYS A 443 -19.80 12.21 19.55
CA LYS A 443 -18.91 12.82 20.54
C LYS A 443 -17.55 13.16 19.94
N ARG A 444 -16.96 12.27 19.15
CA ARG A 444 -15.70 12.47 18.45
C ARG A 444 -15.74 13.73 17.56
N ILE A 445 -16.82 13.93 16.80
CA ILE A 445 -17.03 15.11 15.97
C ILE A 445 -17.16 16.37 16.83
N LEU A 446 -17.93 16.31 17.92
CA LEU A 446 -18.11 17.43 18.84
C LEU A 446 -16.80 17.82 19.56
N ASP A 447 -15.99 16.85 19.93
CA ASP A 447 -14.67 17.12 20.55
C ASP A 447 -13.70 17.77 19.55
N GLU A 448 -13.70 17.36 18.29
CA GLU A 448 -12.88 17.99 17.24
C GLU A 448 -13.37 19.39 16.90
N SER A 449 -14.68 19.62 16.86
CA SER A 449 -15.25 20.93 16.55
C SER A 449 -14.86 22.04 17.53
N ARG A 450 -14.49 21.68 18.77
CA ARG A 450 -14.04 22.63 19.80
C ARG A 450 -12.63 23.18 19.57
N LYS A 451 -11.84 22.53 18.68
CA LYS A 451 -10.46 22.98 18.38
C LYS A 451 -10.43 24.20 17.47
N LYS A 452 -11.60 24.63 16.92
CA LYS A 452 -11.73 25.78 16.03
C LYS A 452 -10.83 25.70 14.78
N GLU A 453 -10.68 24.52 14.24
CA GLU A 453 -10.00 24.27 12.98
C GLU A 453 -11.00 23.92 11.90
N PRO A 454 -10.76 24.22 10.62
CA PRO A 454 -11.71 23.94 9.54
C PRO A 454 -12.14 22.47 9.51
N LEU A 455 -13.43 22.22 9.69
CA LEU A 455 -14.00 20.90 9.85
C LEU A 455 -15.21 20.70 8.95
N LEU A 456 -15.19 19.65 8.14
CA LEU A 456 -16.36 19.10 7.45
C LEU A 456 -16.89 17.91 8.26
N CYS A 457 -18.10 18.06 8.81
CA CYS A 457 -18.77 16.95 9.48
C CYS A 457 -19.96 16.48 8.64
N VAL A 458 -20.01 15.18 8.38
CA VAL A 458 -21.11 14.56 7.64
C VAL A 458 -21.85 13.59 8.54
N ILE A 459 -23.14 13.86 8.76
CA ILE A 459 -23.98 13.11 9.68
C ILE A 459 -25.22 12.62 8.92
N ASP A 460 -25.41 11.32 8.86
CA ASP A 460 -26.57 10.73 8.20
C ASP A 460 -27.49 10.11 9.25
N GLU A 461 -28.65 10.73 9.44
CA GLU A 461 -29.71 10.35 10.41
C GLU A 461 -29.21 10.21 11.87
N VAL A 462 -29.27 11.29 12.60
CA VAL A 462 -28.86 11.38 14.01
C VAL A 462 -29.73 10.55 14.93
N LEU A 463 -29.15 9.67 15.77
CA LEU A 463 -29.82 8.95 16.87
C LEU A 463 -31.02 8.09 16.44
N ARG A 464 -30.84 7.21 15.49
CA ARG A 464 -31.87 6.29 14.98
C ARG A 464 -32.49 5.38 16.06
N GLY A 465 -31.75 5.07 17.11
CA GLY A 465 -32.13 4.09 18.14
C GLY A 465 -33.05 4.62 19.24
N THR A 466 -33.55 5.91 19.17
CA THR A 466 -34.43 6.50 20.19
C THR A 466 -35.83 6.82 19.66
N ASN A 467 -36.73 7.19 20.57
CA ASN A 467 -38.06 7.65 20.17
C ASN A 467 -37.96 8.99 19.39
N THR A 468 -38.98 9.29 18.58
CA THR A 468 -38.96 10.44 17.65
C THR A 468 -38.77 11.78 18.35
N ILE A 469 -39.38 12.00 19.53
CA ILE A 469 -39.32 13.28 20.25
C ILE A 469 -37.87 13.49 20.80
N GLU A 470 -37.35 12.50 21.47
CA GLU A 470 -35.97 12.54 22.00
C GLU A 470 -34.95 12.68 20.90
N ARG A 471 -35.12 11.96 19.78
CA ARG A 471 -34.27 12.06 18.60
C ARG A 471 -34.22 13.47 18.04
N ILE A 472 -35.37 14.11 17.81
CA ILE A 472 -35.46 15.48 17.28
C ILE A 472 -34.81 16.46 18.25
N ALA A 473 -35.10 16.36 19.56
CA ALA A 473 -34.53 17.26 20.56
C ALA A 473 -32.99 17.13 20.65
N ALA A 474 -32.47 15.90 20.75
CA ALA A 474 -31.05 15.65 20.84
C ALA A 474 -30.32 16.03 19.56
N SER A 475 -30.84 15.68 18.39
CA SER A 475 -30.28 16.03 17.10
C SER A 475 -30.22 17.54 16.87
N SER A 476 -31.28 18.28 17.25
CA SER A 476 -31.29 19.73 17.18
C SER A 476 -30.18 20.34 18.04
N GLN A 477 -29.98 19.83 19.25
CA GLN A 477 -28.90 20.28 20.14
C GLN A 477 -27.50 19.95 19.60
N ILE A 478 -27.29 18.75 19.02
CA ILE A 478 -26.03 18.36 18.43
C ILE A 478 -25.68 19.27 17.24
N LEU A 479 -26.65 19.46 16.31
CA LEU A 479 -26.42 20.33 15.14
C LEU A 479 -26.25 21.80 15.56
N ASN A 480 -26.94 22.26 16.59
CA ASN A 480 -26.73 23.60 17.13
C ASN A 480 -25.34 23.79 17.77
N SER A 481 -24.79 22.73 18.35
CA SER A 481 -23.43 22.75 18.90
C SER A 481 -22.36 22.75 17.81
N LEU A 482 -22.68 22.41 16.57
CA LEU A 482 -21.80 22.41 15.41
C LEU A 482 -21.87 23.73 14.60
N ARG A 483 -22.15 24.84 15.27
CA ARG A 483 -22.17 26.18 14.65
C ARG A 483 -20.86 26.89 14.84
N GLY A 484 -20.34 27.46 13.75
CA GLY A 484 -19.09 28.25 13.76
C GLY A 484 -18.60 28.54 12.36
N ASN A 485 -17.81 29.61 12.23
CA ASN A 485 -17.25 30.01 10.93
C ASN A 485 -16.22 29.00 10.38
N TRP A 486 -15.78 28.06 11.20
CA TRP A 486 -14.80 26.99 10.88
C TRP A 486 -15.46 25.62 10.64
N ILE A 487 -16.79 25.50 10.69
CA ILE A 487 -17.46 24.20 10.57
C ILE A 487 -18.43 24.22 9.41
N LEU A 488 -18.41 23.14 8.61
CA LEU A 488 -19.42 22.81 7.60
C LEU A 488 -20.13 21.51 8.02
N PRO A 489 -21.17 21.58 8.84
CA PRO A 489 -21.99 20.42 9.14
C PRO A 489 -22.95 20.13 7.98
N PHE A 490 -22.86 18.94 7.43
CA PHE A 490 -23.78 18.37 6.47
C PHE A 490 -24.59 17.28 7.16
N ALA A 491 -25.90 17.47 7.28
CA ALA A 491 -26.76 16.48 7.91
C ALA A 491 -27.86 16.02 6.95
N ALA A 492 -28.16 14.72 6.93
CA ALA A 492 -29.38 14.21 6.31
C ALA A 492 -30.39 13.81 7.37
N THR A 493 -31.65 14.09 7.11
CA THR A 493 -32.78 13.68 7.97
C THR A 493 -34.02 13.39 7.16
N HIS A 494 -34.85 12.48 7.69
CA HIS A 494 -36.19 12.23 7.22
C HIS A 494 -37.26 13.02 8.02
N ASP A 495 -36.89 13.59 9.16
CA ASP A 495 -37.79 14.30 10.05
C ASP A 495 -37.94 15.76 9.58
N ILE A 496 -39.03 16.07 8.90
CA ILE A 496 -39.36 17.42 8.43
C ILE A 496 -39.54 18.42 9.61
N ALA A 497 -39.83 17.91 10.81
CA ALA A 497 -39.94 18.72 12.03
C ALA A 497 -38.65 19.49 12.38
N PHE A 498 -37.47 19.04 11.89
CA PHE A 498 -36.21 19.76 12.01
C PHE A 498 -36.21 21.15 11.38
N LEU A 499 -36.96 21.35 10.30
CA LEU A 499 -37.07 22.63 9.61
C LEU A 499 -37.75 23.73 10.46
N TYR A 500 -38.42 23.35 11.52
CA TYR A 500 -39.17 24.27 12.40
C TYR A 500 -38.47 24.51 13.75
N CYS A 501 -37.35 23.86 14.03
CA CYS A 501 -36.63 23.94 15.32
C CYS A 501 -35.34 24.76 15.26
N GLY A 502 -34.98 25.34 14.11
CA GLY A 502 -33.75 26.09 13.88
C GLY A 502 -33.88 27.60 13.93
#